data_e5c782a35aaca2e8e17b0b94b75697ba
#
_entry.id   e5c782a35aaca2e8e17b0b94b75697ba
#
_cell.length_a   1.000
_cell.length_b   1.000
_cell.length_c   1.000
_cell.angle_alpha   90.00
_cell.angle_beta   90.00
_cell.angle_gamma   90.00
#
_symmetry.space_group_name_H-M   'P 1'
#
loop_
_entity.id
_entity.type
_entity.pdbx_description
1 polymer ?
#
loop_
_entity_poly.entity_id
_entity_poly.type
_entity_poly.pdbx_seq_one_letter_code
_entity_poly.pdbx_strand_id
1 'polypeptide(L)'
;MSSSLSLLAHLRPRVRARVRPSTIRCFIISQHLHSDASSVAETFLSRFQSLGPQTRMQTIDANQLQLLTLTLNRPTLFPGAPSLSNGAPAPQSAVPVPPGYHLAYFTPAFMESELGSDGTDASYNPDVPFTRRMWAGGEVLWPRLNGKPNPLRVGQDVLETTRVLSAQSKVVKKTGEDMIVVGVEKEFANEHGVSIIDRRNWVFRKALPVPSASTPSSAPPSSSTSHIATPNPTSSVISTEGNTYTRTLMQTPVTLFRFSALTFNPHKIHYSLPWARDVEGHKDIVVHGPLNLISILDLWRDTRQNFVDSTLVIPERITYRATSPLYAGEEYRIVLEEGESTKVEIIRPGGVVAMKAEIQ
;
A
#
# COMPACT_ATOMS: atom_id res chain seq x y z
N MET A 1 -47.06 -81.50 -4.50
CA MET A 1 -47.37 -82.15 -5.79
C MET A 1 -46.22 -81.66 -6.69
N SER A 2 -45.31 -82.56 -6.89
CA SER A 2 -44.97 -83.25 -8.17
C SER A 2 -44.60 -82.26 -9.26
N SER A 3 -43.47 -82.39 -9.97
CA SER A 3 -42.63 -83.54 -10.27
C SER A 3 -41.39 -83.05 -10.97
N SER A 4 -40.38 -83.81 -10.77
CA SER A 4 -39.07 -83.89 -11.50
C SER A 4 -39.21 -83.91 -13.02
N LEU A 5 -38.18 -83.54 -13.73
CA LEU A 5 -37.54 -84.38 -14.71
C LEU A 5 -36.21 -83.81 -15.21
N SER A 6 -35.27 -84.67 -15.14
CA SER A 6 -33.91 -84.66 -15.64
C SER A 6 -33.84 -84.68 -17.16
N LEU A 7 -32.80 -84.07 -17.79
CA LEU A 7 -32.10 -84.70 -18.91
C LEU A 7 -30.67 -84.14 -19.12
N LEU A 8 -29.80 -85.10 -19.17
CA LEU A 8 -28.37 -85.01 -19.57
C LEU A 8 -28.26 -84.56 -21.05
N ALA A 9 -27.23 -83.83 -21.40
CA ALA A 9 -26.25 -84.26 -22.41
C ALA A 9 -25.26 -83.17 -22.87
N HIS A 10 -24.06 -83.62 -22.91
CA HIS A 10 -22.97 -83.31 -23.87
C HIS A 10 -21.97 -82.17 -23.54
N LEU A 11 -20.87 -82.64 -22.99
CA LEU A 11 -19.56 -82.02 -22.99
C LEU A 11 -19.03 -81.72 -24.41
N ARG A 12 -18.61 -80.46 -24.62
CA ARG A 12 -17.56 -80.13 -25.62
C ARG A 12 -16.57 -79.14 -24.97
N PRO A 13 -15.23 -79.30 -25.19
CA PRO A 13 -14.22 -78.48 -24.57
C PRO A 13 -14.16 -77.08 -25.20
N ARG A 14 -14.33 -76.03 -24.40
CA ARG A 14 -14.11 -74.65 -24.82
C ARG A 14 -12.66 -74.27 -24.51
N VAL A 15 -11.93 -73.96 -25.60
CA VAL A 15 -10.64 -73.32 -25.63
C VAL A 15 -10.68 -72.02 -24.79
N ARG A 16 -9.91 -71.96 -23.75
CA ARG A 16 -9.71 -70.71 -22.96
C ARG A 16 -8.79 -69.78 -23.74
N ALA A 17 -9.34 -68.78 -24.40
CA ALA A 17 -8.59 -67.63 -24.82
C ALA A 17 -8.20 -66.80 -23.59
N ARG A 18 -6.88 -66.72 -23.33
CA ARG A 18 -6.32 -65.80 -22.35
C ARG A 18 -6.46 -64.35 -22.85
N VAL A 19 -7.46 -63.60 -22.33
CA VAL A 19 -7.54 -62.16 -22.48
C VAL A 19 -6.56 -61.57 -21.51
N ARG A 20 -5.49 -60.95 -22.05
CA ARG A 20 -4.59 -60.12 -21.25
C ARG A 20 -5.35 -58.88 -20.77
N PRO A 21 -5.34 -58.49 -19.48
CA PRO A 21 -5.92 -57.23 -19.06
C PRO A 21 -5.06 -56.10 -19.66
N SER A 22 -5.64 -55.32 -20.54
CA SER A 22 -5.07 -54.02 -20.94
C SER A 22 -5.17 -53.08 -19.73
N THR A 23 -4.03 -52.77 -19.15
CA THR A 23 -3.93 -51.74 -18.08
C THR A 23 -4.23 -50.40 -18.74
N ILE A 24 -5.47 -49.94 -18.67
CA ILE A 24 -5.83 -48.57 -18.97
C ILE A 24 -5.22 -47.74 -17.80
N ARG A 25 -4.05 -47.14 -18.09
CA ARG A 25 -3.55 -46.05 -17.24
C ARG A 25 -4.48 -44.87 -17.46
N CYS A 26 -5.44 -44.66 -16.52
CA CYS A 26 -6.08 -43.37 -16.36
C CYS A 26 -4.98 -42.37 -15.93
N PHE A 27 -4.48 -41.60 -16.89
CA PHE A 27 -3.83 -40.36 -16.58
C PHE A 27 -4.89 -39.42 -16.02
N ILE A 28 -5.04 -39.37 -14.69
CA ILE A 28 -5.67 -38.25 -14.02
C ILE A 28 -4.68 -37.10 -14.21
N ILE A 29 -4.84 -36.32 -15.28
CA ILE A 29 -4.27 -35.01 -15.38
C ILE A 29 -5.02 -34.19 -14.34
N SER A 30 -4.44 -34.09 -13.14
CA SER A 30 -4.77 -33.04 -12.21
C SER A 30 -4.41 -31.73 -12.92
N GLN A 31 -5.36 -31.17 -13.66
CA GLN A 31 -5.30 -29.79 -14.05
C GLN A 31 -5.41 -28.99 -12.74
N HIS A 32 -4.27 -28.71 -12.10
CA HIS A 32 -4.16 -27.55 -11.29
C HIS A 32 -4.43 -26.41 -12.28
N LEU A 33 -5.63 -25.86 -12.21
CA LEU A 33 -5.96 -24.58 -12.79
C LEU A 33 -5.07 -23.55 -12.06
N HIS A 34 -3.82 -23.42 -12.51
CA HIS A 34 -3.08 -22.20 -12.29
C HIS A 34 -3.87 -21.15 -13.06
N SER A 35 -4.69 -20.37 -12.35
CA SER A 35 -5.31 -19.21 -12.94
C SER A 35 -4.17 -18.35 -13.48
N ASP A 36 -4.10 -18.22 -14.80
CA ASP A 36 -3.12 -17.38 -15.47
C ASP A 36 -3.27 -15.95 -14.93
N ALA A 37 -2.17 -15.31 -14.58
CA ALA A 37 -2.17 -13.93 -14.08
C ALA A 37 -2.93 -12.98 -15.02
N SER A 38 -2.91 -13.24 -16.32
CA SER A 38 -3.66 -12.46 -17.32
C SER A 38 -5.17 -12.63 -17.15
N SER A 39 -5.66 -13.85 -17.00
CA SER A 39 -7.08 -14.13 -16.79
C SER A 39 -7.60 -13.50 -15.49
N VAL A 40 -6.80 -13.57 -14.41
CA VAL A 40 -7.16 -12.91 -13.12
C VAL A 40 -7.22 -11.39 -13.27
N ALA A 41 -6.25 -10.80 -13.99
CA ALA A 41 -6.23 -9.36 -14.22
C ALA A 41 -7.43 -8.89 -15.07
N GLU A 42 -7.78 -9.64 -16.13
CA GLU A 42 -8.93 -9.35 -16.99
C GLU A 42 -10.25 -9.47 -16.21
N THR A 43 -10.42 -10.53 -15.43
CA THR A 43 -11.61 -10.73 -14.58
C THR A 43 -11.76 -9.60 -13.56
N PHE A 44 -10.66 -9.22 -12.89
CA PHE A 44 -10.64 -8.11 -11.97
C PHE A 44 -11.06 -6.80 -12.63
N LEU A 45 -10.45 -6.46 -13.78
CA LEU A 45 -10.77 -5.23 -14.50
C LEU A 45 -12.22 -5.19 -14.96
N SER A 46 -12.72 -6.28 -15.54
CA SER A 46 -14.11 -6.41 -15.99
C SER A 46 -15.11 -6.23 -14.85
N ARG A 47 -14.81 -6.80 -13.66
CA ARG A 47 -15.62 -6.62 -12.45
C ARG A 47 -15.77 -5.14 -12.09
N PHE A 48 -14.65 -4.40 -12.00
CA PHE A 48 -14.68 -2.99 -11.62
C PHE A 48 -15.24 -2.08 -12.72
N GLN A 49 -15.06 -2.40 -13.98
CA GLN A 49 -15.71 -1.70 -15.08
C GLN A 49 -17.24 -1.84 -15.02
N SER A 50 -17.74 -3.04 -14.68
CA SER A 50 -19.16 -3.30 -14.51
C SER A 50 -19.76 -2.59 -13.29
N LEU A 51 -19.00 -2.48 -12.19
CA LEU A 51 -19.44 -1.76 -10.98
C LEU A 51 -19.46 -0.25 -11.18
N GLY A 52 -18.65 0.27 -12.11
CA GLY A 52 -18.46 1.71 -12.31
C GLY A 52 -17.72 2.40 -11.17
N PRO A 53 -17.68 3.74 -11.18
CA PRO A 53 -17.00 4.53 -10.15
C PRO A 53 -17.63 4.32 -8.77
N GLN A 54 -16.79 4.12 -7.76
CA GLN A 54 -17.22 4.03 -6.36
C GLN A 54 -17.07 5.39 -5.70
N THR A 55 -18.10 5.86 -5.01
CA THR A 55 -18.11 7.19 -4.40
C THR A 55 -18.24 7.12 -2.89
N ARG A 56 -17.62 8.09 -2.21
CA ARG A 56 -17.69 8.25 -0.78
C ARG A 56 -17.60 9.72 -0.39
N MET A 57 -18.44 10.16 0.53
CA MET A 57 -18.41 11.51 1.10
C MET A 57 -17.74 11.48 2.46
N GLN A 58 -16.87 12.45 2.74
CA GLN A 58 -16.31 12.65 4.07
C GLN A 58 -16.08 14.14 4.33
N THR A 59 -16.43 14.61 5.53
CA THR A 59 -16.03 15.92 6.01
C THR A 59 -14.57 15.90 6.44
N ILE A 60 -13.79 16.91 6.08
CA ILE A 60 -12.38 17.04 6.49
C ILE A 60 -12.33 17.40 7.98
N ASP A 61 -11.95 16.44 8.79
CA ASP A 61 -11.91 16.55 10.24
C ASP A 61 -10.65 17.27 10.73
N ALA A 62 -10.84 18.23 11.63
CA ALA A 62 -9.75 19.04 12.20
C ALA A 62 -8.85 18.25 13.15
N ASN A 63 -9.41 17.35 13.95
CA ASN A 63 -8.64 16.54 14.88
C ASN A 63 -7.76 15.53 14.15
N GLN A 64 -8.27 14.92 13.06
CA GLN A 64 -7.46 14.05 12.18
C GLN A 64 -6.25 14.79 11.63
N LEU A 65 -6.43 16.05 11.18
CA LEU A 65 -5.35 16.89 10.69
C LEU A 65 -4.31 17.20 11.76
N GLN A 66 -4.76 17.54 12.98
CA GLN A 66 -3.90 17.76 14.14
C GLN A 66 -3.06 16.53 14.47
N LEU A 67 -3.72 15.38 14.64
CA LEU A 67 -3.05 14.13 15.02
C LEU A 67 -2.06 13.65 13.96
N LEU A 68 -2.37 13.83 12.67
CA LEU A 68 -1.43 13.55 11.59
C LEU A 68 -0.20 14.46 11.69
N THR A 69 -0.40 15.77 11.86
CA THR A 69 0.70 16.75 11.97
C THR A 69 1.65 16.39 13.12
N LEU A 70 1.09 16.04 14.28
CA LEU A 70 1.88 15.62 15.45
C LEU A 70 2.55 14.25 15.25
N THR A 71 1.93 13.35 14.49
CA THR A 71 2.54 12.06 14.13
C THR A 71 3.76 12.24 13.25
N LEU A 72 3.78 13.27 12.42
CA LEU A 72 4.92 13.67 11.60
C LEU A 72 5.98 14.46 12.37
N ASN A 73 5.86 14.56 13.71
CA ASN A 73 6.70 15.37 14.60
C ASN A 73 6.76 16.86 14.23
N ARG A 74 5.67 17.38 13.69
CA ARG A 74 5.52 18.80 13.36
C ARG A 74 4.68 19.48 14.46
N PRO A 75 5.24 20.47 15.18
CA PRO A 75 4.50 21.16 16.23
C PRO A 75 3.43 22.13 15.67
N THR A 76 3.59 22.55 14.40
CA THR A 76 2.70 23.48 13.69
C THR A 76 2.36 22.95 12.31
N LEU A 77 1.19 23.30 11.80
CA LEU A 77 0.77 22.92 10.45
C LEU A 77 1.55 23.68 9.36
N PHE A 78 1.80 24.97 9.63
CA PHE A 78 2.54 25.88 8.74
C PHE A 78 3.55 26.69 9.58
N PRO A 79 4.61 27.22 8.98
CA PRO A 79 5.48 28.17 9.64
C PRO A 79 4.70 29.36 10.20
N GLY A 80 4.97 29.75 11.45
CA GLY A 80 4.25 30.84 12.11
C GLY A 80 2.82 30.55 12.57
N ALA A 81 2.26 29.36 12.26
CA ALA A 81 0.95 28.96 12.78
C ALA A 81 1.03 28.61 14.26
N PRO A 82 -0.10 28.67 14.99
CA PRO A 82 -0.16 28.23 16.38
C PRO A 82 0.31 26.79 16.55
N SER A 83 0.89 26.49 17.72
CA SER A 83 1.24 25.11 18.09
C SER A 83 -0.01 24.24 18.16
N LEU A 84 0.13 22.99 17.70
CA LEU A 84 -0.92 21.96 17.77
C LEU A 84 -0.68 20.96 18.91
N SER A 85 0.43 21.11 19.66
CA SER A 85 0.81 20.19 20.75
C SER A 85 0.37 20.73 22.13
N ASN A 86 0.56 19.91 23.18
CA ASN A 86 0.33 20.27 24.58
C ASN A 86 -1.10 20.71 24.87
N GLY A 87 -2.09 20.00 24.33
CA GLY A 87 -3.50 20.33 24.57
C GLY A 87 -4.03 21.54 23.81
N ALA A 88 -3.26 22.03 22.82
CA ALA A 88 -3.73 23.08 21.94
C ALA A 88 -4.98 22.62 21.14
N PRO A 89 -5.90 23.56 20.80
CA PRO A 89 -7.07 23.22 20.00
C PRO A 89 -6.68 22.74 18.60
N ALA A 90 -7.55 21.92 18.00
CA ALA A 90 -7.41 21.51 16.61
C ALA A 90 -7.47 22.72 15.66
N PRO A 91 -6.94 22.60 14.43
CA PRO A 91 -7.02 23.66 13.41
C PRO A 91 -8.46 24.15 13.23
N GLN A 92 -8.61 25.44 13.03
CA GLN A 92 -9.93 26.04 12.81
C GLN A 92 -10.53 25.62 11.45
N SER A 93 -11.84 25.82 11.31
CA SER A 93 -12.52 25.68 10.02
C SER A 93 -11.85 26.52 8.93
N ALA A 94 -11.94 26.06 7.69
CA ALA A 94 -11.33 26.65 6.51
C ALA A 94 -9.79 26.67 6.43
N VAL A 95 -9.08 26.13 7.44
CA VAL A 95 -7.63 25.92 7.34
C VAL A 95 -7.35 24.93 6.20
N PRO A 96 -6.46 25.26 5.25
CA PRO A 96 -6.17 24.39 4.12
C PRO A 96 -5.36 23.15 4.55
N VAL A 97 -5.66 22.02 3.90
CA VAL A 97 -4.96 20.75 4.11
C VAL A 97 -3.66 20.75 3.30
N PRO A 98 -2.49 20.50 3.90
CA PRO A 98 -1.23 20.43 3.17
C PRO A 98 -1.22 19.35 2.08
N PRO A 99 -0.45 19.53 0.99
CA PRO A 99 -0.26 18.50 -0.02
C PRO A 99 0.18 17.17 0.58
N GLY A 100 -0.48 16.08 0.15
CA GLY A 100 -0.24 14.73 0.65
C GLY A 100 -1.04 14.35 1.90
N TYR A 101 -1.53 15.30 2.71
CA TYR A 101 -2.23 14.98 3.95
C TYR A 101 -3.63 14.40 3.73
N HIS A 102 -4.20 14.53 2.52
CA HIS A 102 -5.41 13.81 2.11
C HIS A 102 -5.29 12.28 2.25
N LEU A 103 -4.06 11.74 2.25
CA LEU A 103 -3.79 10.32 2.42
C LEU A 103 -4.18 9.75 3.79
N ALA A 104 -4.43 10.61 4.78
CA ALA A 104 -4.96 10.21 6.08
C ALA A 104 -6.49 10.27 6.18
N TYR A 105 -7.17 10.72 5.13
CA TYR A 105 -8.61 10.76 5.04
C TYR A 105 -9.13 9.68 4.08
N PHE A 106 -10.44 9.49 4.03
CA PHE A 106 -11.10 8.49 3.16
C PHE A 106 -10.55 7.08 3.38
N THR A 107 -10.28 6.77 4.64
CA THR A 107 -9.72 5.49 5.06
C THR A 107 -10.75 4.37 4.89
N PRO A 108 -10.34 3.14 4.52
CA PRO A 108 -11.26 2.02 4.35
C PRO A 108 -11.90 1.65 5.70
N ALA A 109 -13.25 1.58 5.73
CA ALA A 109 -14.02 1.32 6.94
C ALA A 109 -14.55 -0.12 6.92
N PHE A 110 -13.68 -1.09 7.24
CA PHE A 110 -13.99 -2.51 7.29
C PHE A 110 -13.89 -3.06 8.71
N MET A 111 -14.71 -4.04 9.02
CA MET A 111 -14.53 -4.85 10.23
C MET A 111 -13.31 -5.76 10.08
N GLU A 112 -12.71 -6.18 11.18
CA GLU A 112 -11.53 -7.06 11.17
C GLU A 112 -11.80 -8.37 10.42
N SER A 113 -13.02 -8.91 10.50
CA SER A 113 -13.45 -10.12 9.79
C SER A 113 -13.51 -9.97 8.26
N GLU A 114 -13.47 -8.74 7.75
CA GLU A 114 -13.51 -8.42 6.30
C GLU A 114 -12.11 -8.20 5.72
N LEU A 115 -11.07 -8.21 6.58
CA LEU A 115 -9.69 -8.00 6.19
C LEU A 115 -9.02 -9.28 5.68
N GLY A 116 -8.00 -9.12 4.88
CA GLY A 116 -7.11 -10.21 4.48
C GLY A 116 -6.29 -10.77 5.65
N SER A 117 -5.67 -11.92 5.47
CA SER A 117 -4.81 -12.56 6.49
C SER A 117 -3.63 -11.69 6.92
N ASP A 118 -3.17 -10.79 6.04
CA ASP A 118 -2.14 -9.80 6.29
C ASP A 118 -2.66 -8.53 7.00
N GLY A 119 -3.98 -8.46 7.24
CA GLY A 119 -4.66 -7.32 7.82
C GLY A 119 -5.03 -6.23 6.82
N THR A 120 -4.78 -6.41 5.53
CA THR A 120 -5.17 -5.39 4.53
C THR A 120 -6.65 -5.50 4.16
N ASP A 121 -7.22 -4.36 3.76
CA ASP A 121 -8.51 -4.30 3.07
C ASP A 121 -8.42 -5.07 1.75
N ALA A 122 -9.34 -6.02 1.54
CA ALA A 122 -9.36 -6.88 0.36
C ALA A 122 -10.30 -6.39 -0.75
N SER A 123 -10.96 -5.24 -0.59
CA SER A 123 -12.00 -4.75 -1.52
C SER A 123 -11.49 -4.54 -2.95
N TYR A 124 -10.23 -4.16 -3.09
CA TYR A 124 -9.55 -3.97 -4.38
C TYR A 124 -8.52 -5.06 -4.68
N ASN A 125 -8.63 -6.23 -4.07
CA ASN A 125 -7.73 -7.34 -4.40
C ASN A 125 -8.24 -8.10 -5.64
N PRO A 126 -7.33 -8.52 -6.54
CA PRO A 126 -7.61 -9.56 -7.50
C PRO A 126 -7.92 -10.89 -6.79
N ASP A 127 -8.44 -11.86 -7.55
CA ASP A 127 -8.71 -13.18 -7.01
C ASP A 127 -7.42 -13.93 -6.66
N VAL A 128 -7.55 -14.94 -5.78
CA VAL A 128 -6.43 -15.81 -5.44
C VAL A 128 -5.75 -16.36 -6.71
N PRO A 129 -4.41 -16.47 -6.73
CA PRO A 129 -3.50 -16.32 -5.60
C PRO A 129 -2.91 -14.91 -5.39
N PHE A 130 -3.33 -13.89 -6.14
CA PHE A 130 -2.71 -12.56 -6.17
C PHE A 130 -3.33 -11.62 -5.12
N THR A 131 -3.13 -11.91 -3.85
CA THR A 131 -3.74 -11.15 -2.74
C THR A 131 -2.77 -10.26 -1.97
N ARG A 132 -1.45 -10.42 -2.14
CA ARG A 132 -0.43 -9.65 -1.43
C ARG A 132 -0.19 -8.31 -2.12
N ARG A 133 -0.77 -7.24 -1.58
CA ARG A 133 -0.74 -5.88 -2.15
C ARG A 133 0.49 -5.10 -1.71
N MET A 134 1.12 -4.41 -2.67
CA MET A 134 2.20 -3.46 -2.43
C MET A 134 1.91 -2.14 -3.14
N TRP A 135 2.26 -1.03 -2.48
CA TRP A 135 2.16 0.31 -3.05
C TRP A 135 3.43 0.61 -3.84
N ALA A 136 3.33 0.68 -5.18
CA ALA A 136 4.49 0.71 -6.05
C ALA A 136 4.84 2.12 -6.54
N GLY A 137 3.87 3.02 -6.63
CA GLY A 137 4.06 4.37 -7.13
C GLY A 137 2.78 4.96 -7.68
N GLY A 138 2.90 6.09 -8.38
CA GLY A 138 1.78 6.79 -8.96
C GLY A 138 2.09 8.25 -9.27
N GLU A 139 1.02 9.04 -9.33
CA GLU A 139 1.09 10.49 -9.44
C GLU A 139 -0.04 11.15 -8.64
N VAL A 140 0.22 12.35 -8.15
CA VAL A 140 -0.83 13.19 -7.57
C VAL A 140 -0.81 14.53 -8.31
N LEU A 141 -1.98 14.96 -8.75
CA LEU A 141 -2.18 16.26 -9.41
C LEU A 141 -3.07 17.14 -8.52
N TRP A 142 -2.78 18.42 -8.53
CA TRP A 142 -3.59 19.45 -7.91
C TRP A 142 -4.09 20.42 -9.01
N PRO A 143 -5.24 20.11 -9.64
CA PRO A 143 -5.79 20.93 -10.71
C PRO A 143 -5.99 22.38 -10.27
N ARG A 144 -5.73 23.31 -11.19
CA ARG A 144 -5.91 24.74 -10.97
C ARG A 144 -7.33 25.14 -11.39
N LEU A 145 -8.03 25.82 -10.50
CA LEU A 145 -9.33 26.44 -10.80
C LEU A 145 -9.09 27.91 -11.14
N ASN A 146 -9.34 28.30 -12.39
CA ASN A 146 -9.04 29.65 -12.89
C ASN A 146 -7.59 30.10 -12.60
N GLY A 147 -6.62 29.19 -12.78
CA GLY A 147 -5.21 29.44 -12.54
C GLY A 147 -4.78 29.43 -11.07
N LYS A 148 -5.71 29.21 -10.13
CA LYS A 148 -5.45 29.18 -8.69
C LYS A 148 -5.59 27.78 -8.10
N PRO A 149 -4.80 27.41 -7.08
CA PRO A 149 -5.00 26.15 -6.34
C PRO A 149 -6.39 26.10 -5.70
N ASN A 150 -7.00 24.91 -5.71
CA ASN A 150 -8.24 24.61 -5.00
C ASN A 150 -7.95 23.61 -3.86
N PRO A 151 -7.32 24.01 -2.72
CA PRO A 151 -7.00 23.09 -1.64
C PRO A 151 -8.24 22.58 -0.91
N LEU A 152 -8.20 21.35 -0.45
CA LEU A 152 -9.14 20.85 0.55
C LEU A 152 -8.97 21.66 1.84
N ARG A 153 -10.06 21.88 2.58
CA ARG A 153 -10.06 22.66 3.81
C ARG A 153 -10.80 21.96 4.93
N VAL A 154 -10.38 22.20 6.16
CA VAL A 154 -11.05 21.72 7.36
C VAL A 154 -12.52 22.17 7.35
N GLY A 155 -13.41 21.24 7.64
CA GLY A 155 -14.86 21.44 7.67
C GLY A 155 -15.57 21.33 6.33
N GLN A 156 -14.84 21.16 5.20
CA GLN A 156 -15.45 20.91 3.90
C GLN A 156 -15.94 19.47 3.78
N ASP A 157 -17.07 19.28 3.16
CA ASP A 157 -17.53 17.98 2.65
C ASP A 157 -16.85 17.72 1.29
N VAL A 158 -16.19 16.57 1.21
CA VAL A 158 -15.42 16.20 0.03
C VAL A 158 -15.91 14.86 -0.50
N LEU A 159 -16.19 14.82 -1.79
CA LEU A 159 -16.55 13.64 -2.53
C LEU A 159 -15.29 12.96 -3.06
N GLU A 160 -15.01 11.74 -2.60
CA GLU A 160 -14.04 10.83 -3.22
C GLU A 160 -14.75 10.01 -4.31
N THR A 161 -14.17 9.95 -5.49
CA THR A 161 -14.59 9.06 -6.58
C THR A 161 -13.43 8.16 -6.96
N THR A 162 -13.56 6.86 -6.76
CA THR A 162 -12.52 5.88 -7.07
C THR A 162 -12.86 5.09 -8.33
N ARG A 163 -11.91 4.99 -9.26
CA ARG A 163 -12.00 4.23 -10.51
C ARG A 163 -10.83 3.29 -10.67
N VAL A 164 -11.06 2.06 -11.09
CA VAL A 164 -10.00 1.16 -11.56
C VAL A 164 -9.76 1.45 -13.03
N LEU A 165 -8.56 1.93 -13.36
CA LEU A 165 -8.20 2.33 -14.70
C LEU A 165 -7.63 1.18 -15.53
N SER A 166 -6.88 0.28 -14.90
CA SER A 166 -6.20 -0.82 -15.57
C SER A 166 -5.86 -1.96 -14.63
N ALA A 167 -5.76 -3.16 -15.17
CA ALA A 167 -5.15 -4.31 -14.53
C ALA A 167 -4.35 -5.09 -15.57
N GLN A 168 -3.08 -5.36 -15.30
CA GLN A 168 -2.18 -6.01 -16.24
C GLN A 168 -1.30 -7.04 -15.53
N SER A 169 -1.19 -8.24 -16.11
CA SER A 169 -0.18 -9.20 -15.68
C SER A 169 1.21 -8.73 -16.11
N LYS A 170 2.18 -8.90 -15.24
CA LYS A 170 3.61 -8.64 -15.52
C LYS A 170 4.45 -9.69 -14.83
N VAL A 171 5.68 -9.88 -15.34
CA VAL A 171 6.65 -10.78 -14.75
C VAL A 171 7.73 -9.97 -14.04
N VAL A 172 8.06 -10.36 -12.83
CA VAL A 172 9.17 -9.78 -12.07
C VAL A 172 10.49 -10.20 -12.74
N LYS A 173 11.19 -9.26 -13.37
CA LYS A 173 12.41 -9.57 -14.15
C LYS A 173 13.49 -10.34 -13.38
N LYS A 174 13.57 -10.12 -12.04
CA LYS A 174 14.61 -10.73 -11.20
C LYS A 174 14.27 -12.17 -10.77
N THR A 175 13.00 -12.48 -10.54
CA THR A 175 12.56 -13.77 -9.97
C THR A 175 11.80 -14.64 -10.97
N GLY A 176 11.32 -14.08 -12.08
CA GLY A 176 10.45 -14.77 -13.04
C GLY A 176 9.01 -14.97 -12.52
N GLU A 177 8.66 -14.43 -11.36
CA GLU A 177 7.32 -14.57 -10.77
C GLU A 177 6.30 -13.66 -11.43
N ASP A 178 5.09 -14.16 -11.61
CA ASP A 178 3.96 -13.35 -12.04
C ASP A 178 3.53 -12.36 -10.96
N MET A 179 3.07 -11.21 -11.41
CA MET A 179 2.40 -10.19 -10.60
C MET A 179 1.30 -9.51 -11.41
N ILE A 180 0.34 -8.91 -10.74
CA ILE A 180 -0.67 -8.06 -11.36
C ILE A 180 -0.42 -6.62 -10.94
N VAL A 181 -0.39 -5.71 -11.92
CA VAL A 181 -0.29 -4.26 -11.69
C VAL A 181 -1.65 -3.65 -11.95
N VAL A 182 -2.21 -3.00 -10.92
CA VAL A 182 -3.52 -2.35 -10.97
C VAL A 182 -3.33 -0.83 -10.86
N GLY A 183 -3.85 -0.11 -11.85
CA GLY A 183 -3.94 1.35 -11.84
C GLY A 183 -5.30 1.79 -11.28
N VAL A 184 -5.27 2.64 -10.26
CA VAL A 184 -6.47 3.20 -9.61
C VAL A 184 -6.37 4.72 -9.62
N GLU A 185 -7.47 5.40 -9.94
CA GLU A 185 -7.61 6.84 -9.80
C GLU A 185 -8.59 7.15 -8.68
N LYS A 186 -8.21 8.09 -7.82
CA LYS A 186 -9.05 8.68 -6.79
C LYS A 186 -9.13 10.19 -7.04
N GLU A 187 -10.33 10.66 -7.29
CA GLU A 187 -10.63 12.08 -7.46
C GLU A 187 -11.29 12.60 -6.19
N PHE A 188 -10.81 13.70 -5.66
CA PHE A 188 -11.35 14.39 -4.50
C PHE A 188 -11.89 15.76 -4.92
N ALA A 189 -13.19 15.93 -4.80
CA ALA A 189 -13.89 17.16 -5.20
C ALA A 189 -14.59 17.80 -4.01
N ASN A 190 -14.43 19.11 -3.86
CA ASN A 190 -15.18 19.94 -2.93
C ASN A 190 -16.25 20.75 -3.67
N GLU A 191 -16.92 21.70 -3.00
CA GLU A 191 -17.96 22.55 -3.57
C GLU A 191 -17.48 23.43 -4.73
N HIS A 192 -16.16 23.59 -4.88
CA HIS A 192 -15.57 24.39 -5.97
C HIS A 192 -15.12 23.53 -7.17
N GLY A 193 -15.16 22.20 -7.04
CA GLY A 193 -14.74 21.27 -8.07
C GLY A 193 -13.59 20.37 -7.66
N VAL A 194 -12.92 19.77 -8.63
CA VAL A 194 -11.83 18.82 -8.39
C VAL A 194 -10.64 19.52 -7.74
N SER A 195 -10.25 19.03 -6.58
CA SER A 195 -9.13 19.51 -5.77
C SER A 195 -7.87 18.68 -5.95
N ILE A 196 -8.03 17.34 -5.98
CA ILE A 196 -6.91 16.39 -6.08
C ILE A 196 -7.31 15.25 -7.00
N ILE A 197 -6.36 14.81 -7.84
CA ILE A 197 -6.44 13.54 -8.57
C ILE A 197 -5.23 12.71 -8.14
N ASP A 198 -5.48 11.59 -7.48
CA ASP A 198 -4.44 10.68 -6.95
C ASP A 198 -4.50 9.36 -7.73
N ARG A 199 -3.55 9.13 -8.62
CA ARG A 199 -3.40 7.91 -9.40
C ARG A 199 -2.36 7.01 -8.77
N ARG A 200 -2.76 5.81 -8.40
CA ARG A 200 -1.94 4.82 -7.68
C ARG A 200 -1.71 3.59 -8.52
N ASN A 201 -0.50 3.07 -8.47
CA ASN A 201 -0.17 1.76 -9.00
C ASN A 201 0.03 0.78 -7.84
N TRP A 202 -0.86 -0.18 -7.71
CA TRP A 202 -0.72 -1.30 -6.78
C TRP A 202 -0.15 -2.50 -7.51
N VAL A 203 0.77 -3.18 -6.87
CA VAL A 203 1.31 -4.46 -7.32
C VAL A 203 0.76 -5.55 -6.43
N PHE A 204 0.17 -6.56 -7.04
CA PHE A 204 -0.32 -7.76 -6.35
C PHE A 204 0.58 -8.94 -6.70
N ARG A 205 1.12 -9.57 -5.68
CA ARG A 205 1.88 -10.81 -5.78
C ARG A 205 1.07 -11.98 -5.23
N LYS A 206 1.52 -13.19 -5.55
CA LYS A 206 0.95 -14.41 -4.96
C LYS A 206 1.07 -14.35 -3.44
N ALA A 207 0.02 -14.81 -2.75
CA ALA A 207 0.03 -14.97 -1.30
C ALA A 207 1.23 -15.83 -0.89
N LEU A 208 1.84 -15.49 0.23
CA LEU A 208 2.88 -16.33 0.82
C LEU A 208 2.22 -17.50 1.55
N PRO A 209 2.83 -18.69 1.54
CA PRO A 209 2.35 -19.78 2.37
C PRO A 209 2.42 -19.34 3.83
N VAL A 210 1.27 -19.33 4.50
CA VAL A 210 1.24 -19.12 5.95
C VAL A 210 1.86 -20.37 6.58
N PRO A 211 2.93 -20.26 7.41
CA PRO A 211 3.47 -21.41 8.09
C PRO A 211 2.36 -22.11 8.89
N SER A 212 2.17 -23.40 8.62
CA SER A 212 1.24 -24.21 9.41
C SER A 212 1.71 -24.17 10.87
N ALA A 213 0.79 -23.95 11.82
CA ALA A 213 1.07 -23.75 13.24
C ALA A 213 1.73 -24.96 13.96
N SER A 214 2.30 -25.91 13.22
CA SER A 214 2.80 -27.19 13.73
C SER A 214 4.31 -27.30 13.94
N THR A 215 5.07 -26.21 13.76
CA THR A 215 6.50 -26.27 14.10
C THR A 215 6.85 -25.07 14.99
N PRO A 216 7.00 -25.25 16.32
CA PRO A 216 7.62 -24.21 17.13
C PRO A 216 9.05 -24.03 16.61
N SER A 217 9.37 -22.88 16.10
CA SER A 217 10.75 -22.49 15.75
C SER A 217 11.60 -22.63 17.02
N SER A 218 12.47 -23.62 17.05
CA SER A 218 13.40 -23.86 18.15
C SER A 218 14.64 -22.95 18.09
N ALA A 219 14.54 -21.80 17.44
CA ALA A 219 15.57 -20.79 17.53
C ALA A 219 15.39 -20.03 18.87
N PRO A 220 16.37 -20.06 19.77
CA PRO A 220 16.30 -19.23 20.97
C PRO A 220 16.21 -17.77 20.56
N PRO A 221 15.42 -16.95 21.28
CA PRO A 221 15.43 -15.51 21.04
C PRO A 221 16.87 -15.04 21.22
N SER A 222 17.46 -14.53 20.15
CA SER A 222 18.75 -13.85 20.25
C SER A 222 18.53 -12.64 21.16
N SER A 223 18.94 -12.76 22.39
CA SER A 223 18.98 -11.68 23.37
C SER A 223 20.06 -10.68 22.99
N SER A 224 19.83 -9.96 21.90
CA SER A 224 20.49 -8.68 21.71
C SER A 224 19.71 -7.67 22.56
N THR A 225 20.09 -7.54 23.83
CA THR A 225 19.86 -6.34 24.61
C THR A 225 20.65 -5.20 23.94
N SER A 226 20.21 -4.78 22.75
CA SER A 226 20.56 -3.47 22.28
C SER A 226 19.84 -2.50 23.22
N HIS A 227 20.60 -1.74 23.98
CA HIS A 227 20.10 -0.55 24.64
C HIS A 227 19.33 0.23 23.58
N ILE A 228 18.00 0.22 23.69
CA ILE A 228 17.14 1.03 22.85
C ILE A 228 17.43 2.47 23.28
N ALA A 229 18.43 3.06 22.65
CA ALA A 229 18.54 4.49 22.64
C ALA A 229 17.20 4.98 22.10
N THR A 230 16.45 5.72 22.90
CA THR A 230 15.23 6.38 22.45
C THR A 230 15.63 7.18 21.22
N PRO A 231 15.09 6.83 20.03
CA PRO A 231 15.50 7.53 18.83
C PRO A 231 15.19 9.02 19.05
N ASN A 232 16.18 9.87 18.88
CA ASN A 232 15.91 11.29 18.84
C ASN A 232 14.86 11.58 17.78
N PRO A 233 13.83 12.35 18.11
CA PRO A 233 12.80 12.67 17.14
C PRO A 233 13.47 13.29 15.92
N THR A 234 12.97 12.92 14.76
CA THR A 234 13.33 13.39 13.43
C THR A 234 13.91 14.81 13.43
N SER A 235 15.10 14.97 12.94
CA SER A 235 15.71 16.31 12.77
C SER A 235 14.82 17.15 11.86
N SER A 236 14.34 18.29 12.37
CA SER A 236 13.67 19.30 11.55
C SER A 236 14.65 20.09 10.68
N VAL A 237 15.94 19.86 10.88
CA VAL A 237 17.01 20.58 10.19
C VAL A 237 17.08 20.16 8.73
N ILE A 238 17.05 21.15 7.86
CA ILE A 238 17.32 21.01 6.43
C ILE A 238 18.75 21.51 6.20
N SER A 239 19.61 20.65 5.68
CA SER A 239 20.92 21.08 5.15
C SER A 239 20.76 21.50 3.70
N THR A 240 21.42 22.60 3.31
CA THR A 240 21.36 23.16 1.96
C THR A 240 22.76 23.23 1.38
N GLU A 241 22.93 22.71 0.18
CA GLU A 241 24.17 22.78 -0.59
C GLU A 241 23.82 23.12 -2.05
N GLY A 242 24.09 24.35 -2.47
CA GLY A 242 23.68 24.86 -3.77
C GLY A 242 22.15 24.81 -3.92
N ASN A 243 21.67 24.06 -4.92
CA ASN A 243 20.25 23.82 -5.18
C ASN A 243 19.73 22.49 -4.58
N THR A 244 20.50 21.87 -3.69
CA THR A 244 20.17 20.59 -3.07
C THR A 244 19.81 20.80 -1.60
N TYR A 245 18.66 20.25 -1.21
CA TYR A 245 18.13 20.28 0.15
C TYR A 245 18.05 18.86 0.69
N THR A 246 18.57 18.64 1.88
CA THR A 246 18.58 17.30 2.51
C THR A 246 17.93 17.35 3.88
N ARG A 247 17.03 16.42 4.14
CA ARG A 247 16.45 16.16 5.46
C ARG A 247 16.73 14.72 5.87
N THR A 248 17.30 14.53 7.06
CA THR A 248 17.49 13.22 7.66
C THR A 248 16.31 12.87 8.54
N LEU A 249 15.77 11.67 8.37
CA LEU A 249 14.60 11.15 9.06
C LEU A 249 14.85 9.75 9.61
N MET A 250 14.13 9.42 10.69
CA MET A 250 14.03 8.06 11.22
C MET A 250 12.61 7.84 11.71
N GLN A 251 11.92 6.85 11.13
CA GLN A 251 10.58 6.49 11.58
C GLN A 251 10.68 5.47 12.70
N THR A 252 9.95 5.71 13.79
CA THR A 252 9.92 4.81 14.95
C THR A 252 8.72 3.88 14.88
N PRO A 253 8.70 2.76 15.63
CA PRO A 253 7.49 1.93 15.77
C PRO A 253 6.27 2.74 16.25
N VAL A 254 6.49 3.77 17.10
CA VAL A 254 5.42 4.66 17.57
C VAL A 254 4.84 5.48 16.42
N THR A 255 5.68 6.03 15.55
CA THR A 255 5.23 6.77 14.37
C THR A 255 4.41 5.88 13.44
N LEU A 256 4.89 4.64 13.17
CA LEU A 256 4.22 3.69 12.29
C LEU A 256 2.86 3.25 12.87
N PHE A 257 2.80 2.97 14.18
CA PHE A 257 1.56 2.64 14.87
C PHE A 257 0.53 3.79 14.76
N ARG A 258 0.95 5.02 15.08
CA ARG A 258 0.07 6.20 14.96
C ARG A 258 -0.41 6.41 13.54
N PHE A 259 0.47 6.26 12.55
CA PHE A 259 0.11 6.42 11.15
C PHE A 259 -0.85 5.32 10.68
N SER A 260 -0.64 4.06 11.09
CA SER A 260 -1.58 2.97 10.84
C SER A 260 -2.96 3.27 11.45
N ALA A 261 -3.01 3.76 12.70
CA ALA A 261 -4.27 4.10 13.36
C ALA A 261 -5.00 5.25 12.65
N LEU A 262 -4.28 6.33 12.28
CA LEU A 262 -4.84 7.48 11.58
C LEU A 262 -5.36 7.14 10.18
N THR A 263 -4.69 6.25 9.48
CA THR A 263 -5.08 5.81 8.14
C THR A 263 -6.02 4.61 8.16
N PHE A 264 -6.37 4.12 9.35
CA PHE A 264 -7.14 2.89 9.57
C PHE A 264 -6.60 1.72 8.74
N ASN A 265 -5.28 1.62 8.67
CA ASN A 265 -4.55 0.64 7.87
C ASN A 265 -3.89 -0.40 8.77
N PRO A 266 -4.52 -1.57 8.98
CA PRO A 266 -4.02 -2.60 9.86
C PRO A 266 -3.10 -3.61 9.16
N HIS A 267 -2.42 -3.25 8.08
CA HIS A 267 -1.47 -4.13 7.42
C HIS A 267 -0.33 -4.52 8.37
N LYS A 268 -0.23 -5.80 8.66
CA LYS A 268 0.64 -6.36 9.70
C LYS A 268 2.12 -6.05 9.53
N ILE A 269 2.59 -5.79 8.30
CA ILE A 269 4.00 -5.44 8.06
C ILE A 269 4.44 -4.14 8.74
N HIS A 270 3.49 -3.27 9.11
CA HIS A 270 3.79 -1.97 9.71
C HIS A 270 3.87 -1.98 11.23
N TYR A 271 3.42 -3.07 11.90
CA TYR A 271 3.37 -3.13 13.37
C TYR A 271 3.68 -4.51 13.96
N SER A 272 3.57 -5.59 13.20
CA SER A 272 3.85 -6.95 13.67
C SER A 272 5.21 -7.42 13.18
N LEU A 273 6.22 -7.34 14.05
CA LEU A 273 7.57 -7.80 13.72
C LEU A 273 7.62 -9.28 13.33
N PRO A 274 6.92 -10.23 14.04
CA PRO A 274 6.88 -11.63 13.64
C PRO A 274 6.29 -11.79 12.22
N TRP A 275 5.19 -11.11 11.90
CA TRP A 275 4.62 -11.18 10.55
C TRP A 275 5.58 -10.64 9.49
N ALA A 276 6.15 -9.46 9.73
CA ALA A 276 7.07 -8.83 8.79
C ALA A 276 8.29 -9.71 8.50
N ARG A 277 8.87 -10.35 9.52
CA ARG A 277 10.09 -11.17 9.39
C ARG A 277 9.83 -12.59 8.93
N ASP A 278 8.89 -13.27 9.58
CA ASP A 278 8.74 -14.73 9.46
C ASP A 278 7.78 -15.10 8.32
N VAL A 279 6.86 -14.19 7.94
CA VAL A 279 5.92 -14.41 6.84
C VAL A 279 6.34 -13.65 5.59
N GLU A 280 6.66 -12.34 5.71
CA GLU A 280 6.94 -11.49 4.54
C GLU A 280 8.42 -11.39 4.17
N GLY A 281 9.34 -11.89 5.04
CA GLY A 281 10.79 -11.91 4.78
C GLY A 281 11.45 -10.52 4.87
N HIS A 282 10.84 -9.57 5.57
CA HIS A 282 11.44 -8.28 5.87
C HIS A 282 12.37 -8.39 7.09
N LYS A 283 13.38 -7.53 7.19
CA LYS A 283 14.28 -7.54 8.36
C LYS A 283 13.65 -6.92 9.61
N ASP A 284 12.68 -6.00 9.42
CA ASP A 284 11.96 -5.28 10.48
C ASP A 284 10.60 -4.82 9.97
N ILE A 285 9.80 -4.15 10.82
CA ILE A 285 8.55 -3.53 10.40
C ILE A 285 8.80 -2.42 9.37
N VAL A 286 7.95 -2.36 8.37
CA VAL A 286 8.12 -1.56 7.15
C VAL A 286 7.49 -0.18 7.30
N VAL A 287 8.17 0.86 6.83
CA VAL A 287 7.62 2.21 6.76
C VAL A 287 6.56 2.30 5.65
N HIS A 288 5.44 2.95 5.92
CA HIS A 288 4.35 3.12 4.97
C HIS A 288 4.78 3.93 3.74
N GLY A 289 4.45 3.45 2.55
CA GLY A 289 4.67 4.18 1.30
C GLY A 289 4.03 5.59 1.30
N PRO A 290 2.75 5.73 1.70
CA PRO A 290 2.10 7.05 1.84
C PRO A 290 2.83 8.00 2.82
N LEU A 291 3.37 7.50 3.92
CA LEU A 291 4.16 8.31 4.86
C LEU A 291 5.43 8.88 4.20
N ASN A 292 6.07 8.09 3.35
CA ASN A 292 7.23 8.55 2.57
C ASN A 292 6.85 9.66 1.59
N LEU A 293 5.71 9.54 0.90
CA LEU A 293 5.20 10.56 -0.01
C LEU A 293 4.89 11.88 0.72
N ILE A 294 4.24 11.79 1.89
CA ILE A 294 3.99 12.95 2.75
C ILE A 294 5.30 13.61 3.16
N SER A 295 6.30 12.82 3.57
CA SER A 295 7.60 13.34 4.00
C SER A 295 8.36 14.07 2.88
N ILE A 296 8.24 13.59 1.63
CA ILE A 296 8.77 14.27 0.44
C ILE A 296 8.07 15.62 0.25
N LEU A 297 6.74 15.63 0.26
CA LEU A 297 5.95 16.85 0.06
C LEU A 297 6.14 17.87 1.19
N ASP A 298 6.35 17.40 2.42
CA ASP A 298 6.69 18.26 3.54
C ASP A 298 8.07 18.92 3.38
N LEU A 299 9.09 18.19 2.92
CA LEU A 299 10.39 18.79 2.62
C LEU A 299 10.27 19.82 1.50
N TRP A 300 9.59 19.45 0.40
CA TRP A 300 9.37 20.36 -0.74
C TRP A 300 8.65 21.64 -0.33
N ARG A 301 7.64 21.53 0.51
CA ARG A 301 6.89 22.67 1.04
C ARG A 301 7.76 23.54 1.94
N ASP A 302 8.52 22.93 2.86
CA ASP A 302 9.36 23.65 3.83
C ASP A 302 10.51 24.41 3.17
N THR A 303 10.99 23.98 2.01
CA THR A 303 12.02 24.71 1.23
C THR A 303 11.47 25.93 0.48
N ARG A 304 10.14 26.01 0.28
CA ARG A 304 9.48 27.06 -0.52
C ARG A 304 8.67 28.07 0.30
N GLN A 305 8.31 27.72 1.52
CA GLN A 305 7.59 28.64 2.39
C GLN A 305 8.56 29.67 2.98
N ASN A 306 8.53 30.89 2.45
CA ASN A 306 9.12 32.03 3.14
C ASN A 306 8.25 32.34 4.37
N PHE A 307 8.88 32.50 5.53
CA PHE A 307 8.23 32.76 6.85
C PHE A 307 7.34 34.03 6.86
N VAL A 308 7.32 34.78 5.80
CA VAL A 308 6.60 36.08 5.69
C VAL A 308 5.26 35.93 4.95
N ASP A 309 5.09 34.90 4.12
CA ASP A 309 3.86 34.70 3.34
C ASP A 309 3.19 33.41 3.80
N SER A 310 2.03 33.55 4.48
CA SER A 310 1.23 32.44 5.02
C SER A 310 0.46 31.66 3.95
N THR A 311 0.74 31.90 2.66
CA THR A 311 0.08 31.19 1.56
C THR A 311 0.57 29.75 1.48
N LEU A 312 -0.38 28.81 1.42
CA LEU A 312 -0.07 27.40 1.23
C LEU A 312 0.52 27.19 -0.18
N VAL A 313 1.76 26.72 -0.24
CA VAL A 313 2.39 26.29 -1.49
C VAL A 313 1.88 24.89 -1.86
N ILE A 314 1.32 24.78 -3.07
CA ILE A 314 0.76 23.53 -3.60
C ILE A 314 1.42 23.26 -4.96
N PRO A 315 2.03 22.07 -5.16
CA PRO A 315 2.59 21.70 -6.45
C PRO A 315 1.47 21.52 -7.49
N GLU A 316 1.81 21.49 -8.75
CA GLU A 316 0.86 21.10 -9.80
C GLU A 316 0.75 19.57 -9.89
N ARG A 317 1.90 18.91 -9.73
CA ARG A 317 2.00 17.45 -9.87
C ARG A 317 3.19 16.92 -9.09
N ILE A 318 3.05 15.69 -8.58
CA ILE A 318 4.14 14.83 -8.18
C ILE A 318 3.99 13.46 -8.84
N THR A 319 5.05 12.95 -9.46
CA THR A 319 5.16 11.55 -9.83
C THR A 319 6.11 10.85 -8.89
N TYR A 320 5.85 9.59 -8.53
CA TYR A 320 6.69 8.88 -7.58
C TYR A 320 6.72 7.38 -7.84
N ARG A 321 7.82 6.74 -7.43
CA ARG A 321 8.02 5.29 -7.54
C ARG A 321 8.78 4.76 -6.33
N ALA A 322 8.18 3.82 -5.61
CA ALA A 322 8.85 3.04 -4.57
C ALA A 322 9.71 1.94 -5.22
N THR A 323 10.94 1.79 -4.74
CA THR A 323 11.93 0.85 -5.29
C THR A 323 12.46 -0.12 -4.26
N SER A 324 12.48 0.26 -2.97
CA SER A 324 12.97 -0.57 -1.87
C SER A 324 12.25 -0.19 -0.57
N PRO A 325 11.97 -1.13 0.34
CA PRO A 325 11.35 -0.81 1.62
C PRO A 325 12.32 -0.03 2.52
N LEU A 326 11.75 0.87 3.35
CA LEU A 326 12.37 1.45 4.52
C LEU A 326 11.88 0.73 5.77
N TYR A 327 12.69 0.72 6.81
CA TYR A 327 12.37 0.01 8.05
C TYR A 327 12.39 0.96 9.26
N ALA A 328 11.61 0.62 10.27
CA ALA A 328 11.62 1.37 11.53
C ALA A 328 13.01 1.36 12.17
N GLY A 329 13.38 2.48 12.82
CA GLY A 329 14.65 2.64 13.47
C GLY A 329 15.85 2.84 12.54
N GLU A 330 15.66 2.83 11.22
CA GLU A 330 16.71 3.17 10.26
C GLU A 330 16.68 4.66 9.92
N GLU A 331 17.82 5.28 10.00
CA GLU A 331 18.01 6.63 9.50
C GLU A 331 18.06 6.60 7.97
N TYR A 332 17.36 7.53 7.32
CA TYR A 332 17.39 7.72 5.88
C TYR A 332 17.35 9.21 5.53
N ARG A 333 17.75 9.54 4.32
CA ARG A 333 17.78 10.92 3.85
C ARG A 333 16.77 11.11 2.73
N ILE A 334 16.07 12.24 2.75
CA ILE A 334 15.33 12.77 1.60
C ILE A 334 16.20 13.85 1.01
N VAL A 335 16.60 13.66 -0.24
CA VAL A 335 17.44 14.58 -1.00
C VAL A 335 16.55 15.18 -2.11
N LEU A 336 16.43 16.49 -2.09
CA LEU A 336 15.65 17.26 -3.05
C LEU A 336 16.61 18.15 -3.84
N GLU A 337 16.60 18.01 -5.15
CA GLU A 337 17.43 18.79 -6.09
C GLU A 337 16.51 19.66 -6.96
N GLU A 338 16.70 20.98 -6.90
CA GLU A 338 15.95 21.94 -7.69
C GLU A 338 16.57 22.12 -9.09
N GLY A 339 15.69 22.17 -10.12
CA GLY A 339 16.02 22.35 -11.51
C GLY A 339 14.77 22.80 -12.29
N GLU A 340 14.71 22.47 -13.58
CA GLU A 340 13.48 22.66 -14.40
C GLU A 340 12.29 21.93 -13.81
N SER A 341 12.52 20.76 -13.23
CA SER A 341 11.62 20.07 -12.30
C SER A 341 12.38 19.72 -11.03
N THR A 342 11.67 19.62 -9.89
CA THR A 342 12.31 19.23 -8.63
C THR A 342 12.40 17.72 -8.55
N LYS A 343 13.63 17.18 -8.54
CA LYS A 343 13.88 15.75 -8.36
C LYS A 343 14.06 15.43 -6.88
N VAL A 344 13.49 14.32 -6.44
CA VAL A 344 13.57 13.89 -5.04
C VAL A 344 13.91 12.41 -4.97
N GLU A 345 14.87 12.08 -4.11
CA GLU A 345 15.21 10.70 -3.78
C GLU A 345 15.16 10.47 -2.27
N ILE A 346 14.60 9.35 -1.86
CA ILE A 346 14.78 8.83 -0.51
C ILE A 346 15.90 7.80 -0.56
N ILE A 347 16.96 8.08 0.21
CA ILE A 347 18.17 7.27 0.22
C ILE A 347 18.37 6.68 1.62
N ARG A 348 18.42 5.36 1.70
CA ARG A 348 18.67 4.61 2.92
C ARG A 348 20.17 4.36 3.12
N PRO A 349 20.59 3.84 4.29
CA PRO A 349 21.99 3.47 4.54
C PRO A 349 22.56 2.58 3.42
N GLY A 350 23.81 2.83 3.05
CA GLY A 350 24.46 2.14 1.92
C GLY A 350 24.14 2.74 0.54
N GLY A 351 23.47 3.91 0.46
CA GLY A 351 23.22 4.60 -0.80
C GLY A 351 22.07 4.00 -1.64
N VAL A 352 21.28 3.09 -1.07
CA VAL A 352 20.18 2.44 -1.79
C VAL A 352 18.99 3.40 -1.88
N VAL A 353 18.52 3.67 -3.08
CA VAL A 353 17.35 4.49 -3.32
C VAL A 353 16.09 3.69 -2.99
N ALA A 354 15.28 4.20 -2.05
CA ALA A 354 14.04 3.59 -1.60
C ALA A 354 12.81 4.16 -2.32
N MET A 355 12.85 5.43 -2.71
CA MET A 355 11.80 6.08 -3.49
C MET A 355 12.41 7.18 -4.36
N LYS A 356 11.87 7.35 -5.55
CA LYS A 356 12.15 8.50 -6.43
C LYS A 356 10.87 9.26 -6.66
N ALA A 357 10.99 10.58 -6.75
CA ALA A 357 9.87 11.44 -7.12
C ALA A 357 10.33 12.62 -7.98
N GLU A 358 9.39 13.22 -8.70
CA GLU A 358 9.57 14.44 -9.47
C GLU A 358 8.38 15.34 -9.22
N ILE A 359 8.63 16.61 -8.87
CA ILE A 359 7.61 17.61 -8.51
C ILE A 359 7.66 18.78 -9.49
N GLN A 360 6.48 19.18 -9.94
CA GLN A 360 6.25 20.31 -10.84
C GLN A 360 5.35 21.35 -10.18
#